data_381eb4e1afed9c3e8746de863b56e446
#
_entry.id   381eb4e1afed9c3e8746de863b56e446
#
_cell.length_a   1.000
_cell.length_b   1.000
_cell.length_c   1.000
_cell.angle_alpha   90.00
_cell.angle_beta   90.00
_cell.angle_gamma   90.00
#
_symmetry.space_group_name_H-M   'P 1'
#
loop_
_entity.id
_entity.type
_entity.pdbx_description
1 polymer ?
#
loop_
_entity_poly.entity_id
_entity_poly.type
_entity_poly.pdbx_seq_one_letter_code
_entity_poly.pdbx_strand_id
1 'polypeptide(L)'
;PSVVADWGWRIPFFVGCLIVPFIFLLRRNLAETEEFAARKHRPSMREVFHTLGQNWGVVLGGMLMVALTTTAFYLITVYAPTFGKTVLHLSTSDALLVTLLVGVSNFCWLPIGGMLSDRIGRRPVLIAMSLLALATTYPALSYLVQAPSFSHMLLSLLWLSFIYGMYNGAMIP
;
A
#
# COMPACT_ATOMS: atom_id res chain seq x y z
N PRO A 1 -10.05 31.96 8.51
CA PRO A 1 -8.86 31.08 8.73
C PRO A 1 -8.89 30.38 10.09
N SER A 2 -9.44 30.99 11.13
CA SER A 2 -9.48 30.45 12.49
C SER A 2 -10.37 29.21 12.64
N VAL A 3 -11.56 29.19 12.03
CA VAL A 3 -12.54 28.10 12.20
C VAL A 3 -12.00 26.75 11.68
N VAL A 4 -11.22 26.78 10.60
CA VAL A 4 -10.59 25.55 10.06
C VAL A 4 -9.46 25.08 10.98
N ALA A 5 -8.69 25.99 11.55
CA ALA A 5 -7.61 25.67 12.48
C ALA A 5 -8.15 25.15 13.83
N ASP A 6 -9.25 25.70 14.33
CA ASP A 6 -9.77 25.37 15.66
C ASP A 6 -10.64 24.10 15.66
N TRP A 7 -11.47 23.91 14.65
CA TRP A 7 -12.46 22.83 14.63
C TRP A 7 -12.58 22.06 13.30
N GLY A 8 -12.28 22.70 12.17
CA GLY A 8 -12.52 22.15 10.84
C GLY A 8 -11.72 20.88 10.54
N TRP A 9 -10.56 20.69 11.17
CA TRP A 9 -9.76 19.46 11.03
C TRP A 9 -10.45 18.20 11.58
N ARG A 10 -11.47 18.36 12.43
CA ARG A 10 -12.25 17.24 12.99
C ARG A 10 -13.32 16.72 12.04
N ILE A 11 -13.76 17.52 11.07
CA ILE A 11 -14.83 17.15 10.13
C ILE A 11 -14.52 15.86 9.37
N PRO A 12 -13.31 15.63 8.80
CA PRO A 12 -12.97 14.37 8.16
C PRO A 12 -13.08 13.16 9.09
N PHE A 13 -12.79 13.31 10.36
CA PHE A 13 -12.92 12.23 11.36
C PHE A 13 -14.39 11.89 11.62
N PHE A 14 -15.27 12.88 11.72
CA PHE A 14 -16.71 12.62 11.86
C PHE A 14 -17.29 11.94 10.60
N VAL A 15 -16.86 12.35 9.40
CA VAL A 15 -17.23 11.67 8.17
C VAL A 15 -16.71 10.23 8.19
N GLY A 16 -15.49 9.99 8.65
CA GLY A 16 -14.95 8.64 8.86
C GLY A 16 -15.79 7.81 9.85
N CYS A 17 -16.25 8.40 10.94
CA CYS A 17 -17.12 7.73 11.91
C CYS A 17 -18.47 7.30 11.32
N LEU A 18 -19.01 8.02 10.34
CA LEU A 18 -20.26 7.63 9.65
C LEU A 18 -20.12 6.34 8.84
N ILE A 19 -18.90 5.95 8.46
CA ILE A 19 -18.63 4.70 7.76
C ILE A 19 -18.85 3.49 8.68
N VAL A 20 -18.63 3.64 9.98
CA VAL A 20 -18.75 2.54 10.97
C VAL A 20 -20.16 1.92 11.01
N PRO A 21 -21.25 2.67 11.18
CA PRO A 21 -22.59 2.10 11.13
C PRO A 21 -22.94 1.50 9.75
N PHE A 22 -22.42 2.09 8.67
CA PHE A 22 -22.61 1.54 7.33
C PHE A 22 -21.91 0.18 7.17
N ILE A 23 -20.69 0.04 7.64
CA ILE A 23 -19.96 -1.25 7.67
C ILE A 23 -20.72 -2.26 8.53
N PHE A 24 -21.26 -1.84 9.67
CA PHE A 24 -22.03 -2.71 10.56
C PHE A 24 -23.31 -3.24 9.88
N LEU A 25 -24.03 -2.37 9.15
CA LEU A 25 -25.21 -2.75 8.37
C LEU A 25 -24.85 -3.72 7.23
N LEU A 26 -23.75 -3.46 6.52
CA LEU A 26 -23.27 -4.36 5.47
C LEU A 26 -22.87 -5.73 6.05
N ARG A 27 -22.13 -5.76 7.16
CA ARG A 27 -21.73 -7.01 7.82
C ARG A 27 -22.90 -7.83 8.33
N ARG A 28 -23.96 -7.19 8.77
CA ARG A 28 -25.17 -7.90 9.23
C ARG A 28 -25.84 -8.72 8.12
N ASN A 29 -25.69 -8.28 6.87
CA ASN A 29 -26.27 -8.94 5.69
C ASN A 29 -25.32 -9.90 4.97
N LEU A 30 -24.03 -9.94 5.38
CA LEU A 30 -23.06 -10.90 4.85
C LEU A 30 -23.27 -12.25 5.55
N ALA A 31 -23.68 -13.25 4.78
CA ALA A 31 -23.66 -14.63 5.24
C ALA A 31 -22.20 -15.05 5.52
N GLU A 32 -21.98 -15.80 6.61
CA GLU A 32 -20.68 -16.40 6.86
C GLU A 32 -20.30 -17.30 5.68
N THR A 33 -19.05 -17.23 5.22
CA THR A 33 -18.55 -18.12 4.18
C THR A 33 -18.68 -19.56 4.64
N GLU A 34 -19.07 -20.46 3.73
CA GLU A 34 -19.23 -21.88 4.03
C GLU A 34 -17.98 -22.49 4.65
N GLU A 35 -16.80 -22.01 4.25
CA GLU A 35 -15.51 -22.42 4.83
C GLU A 35 -15.35 -22.01 6.31
N PHE A 36 -15.88 -20.86 6.71
CA PHE A 36 -15.85 -20.39 8.09
C PHE A 36 -16.88 -21.14 8.94
N ALA A 37 -18.08 -21.36 8.41
CA ALA A 37 -19.12 -22.14 9.07
C ALA A 37 -18.73 -23.64 9.23
N ALA A 38 -17.96 -24.19 8.28
CA ALA A 38 -17.46 -25.56 8.32
C ALA A 38 -16.33 -25.80 9.36
N ARG A 39 -15.71 -24.74 9.88
CA ARG A 39 -14.67 -24.85 10.93
C ARG A 39 -15.27 -25.24 12.27
N LYS A 40 -15.37 -26.54 12.52
CA LYS A 40 -15.88 -27.11 13.78
C LYS A 40 -14.91 -26.97 14.97
N HIS A 41 -13.64 -26.67 14.74
CA HIS A 41 -12.62 -26.61 15.78
C HIS A 41 -11.89 -25.25 15.77
N ARG A 42 -11.81 -24.61 16.94
CA ARG A 42 -10.94 -23.44 17.14
C ARG A 42 -9.58 -23.95 17.57
N PRO A 43 -8.51 -23.74 16.78
CA PRO A 43 -7.19 -24.21 17.15
C PRO A 43 -6.76 -23.61 18.49
N SER A 44 -6.17 -24.44 19.36
CA SER A 44 -5.59 -23.98 20.62
C SER A 44 -4.33 -23.11 20.32
N MET A 45 -3.96 -22.21 21.24
CA MET A 45 -2.75 -21.40 21.10
C MET A 45 -1.50 -22.27 20.89
N ARG A 46 -1.45 -23.42 21.54
CA ARG A 46 -0.34 -24.37 21.38
C ARG A 46 -0.26 -24.96 19.97
N GLU A 47 -1.40 -25.30 19.38
CA GLU A 47 -1.47 -25.77 17.98
C GLU A 47 -1.05 -24.69 17.00
N VAL A 48 -1.44 -23.43 17.24
CA VAL A 48 -1.03 -22.27 16.42
C VAL A 48 0.49 -22.13 16.46
N PHE A 49 1.11 -22.09 17.64
CA PHE A 49 2.57 -21.98 17.77
C PHE A 49 3.31 -23.18 17.17
N HIS A 50 2.79 -24.37 17.32
CA HIS A 50 3.38 -25.56 16.72
C HIS A 50 3.35 -25.51 15.19
N THR A 51 2.21 -25.13 14.61
CA THR A 51 2.04 -24.98 13.17
C THR A 51 2.93 -23.86 12.60
N LEU A 52 3.06 -22.73 13.31
CA LEU A 52 3.98 -21.64 12.95
C LEU A 52 5.44 -22.13 12.98
N GLY A 53 5.82 -22.90 14.01
CA GLY A 53 7.16 -23.47 14.10
C GLY A 53 7.48 -24.47 12.99
N GLN A 54 6.52 -25.28 12.57
CA GLN A 54 6.69 -26.21 11.45
C GLN A 54 6.79 -25.50 10.09
N ASN A 55 6.12 -24.37 9.92
CA ASN A 55 6.03 -23.63 8.67
C ASN A 55 6.78 -22.28 8.73
N TRP A 56 7.81 -22.18 9.55
CA TRP A 56 8.51 -20.91 9.80
C TRP A 56 9.02 -20.22 8.52
N GLY A 57 9.41 -21.02 7.50
CA GLY A 57 9.82 -20.48 6.21
C GLY A 57 8.71 -19.73 5.47
N VAL A 58 7.48 -20.24 5.55
CA VAL A 58 6.30 -19.56 4.97
C VAL A 58 5.98 -18.28 5.76
N VAL A 59 6.10 -18.35 7.10
CA VAL A 59 5.89 -17.20 7.98
C VAL A 59 6.91 -16.10 7.69
N LEU A 60 8.20 -16.47 7.59
CA LEU A 60 9.27 -15.53 7.28
C LEU A 60 9.08 -14.92 5.88
N GLY A 61 8.72 -15.73 4.89
CA GLY A 61 8.38 -15.25 3.54
C GLY A 61 7.26 -14.21 3.56
N GLY A 62 6.17 -14.50 4.27
CA GLY A 62 5.05 -13.57 4.45
C GLY A 62 5.47 -12.27 5.16
N MET A 63 6.28 -12.37 6.20
CA MET A 63 6.82 -11.20 6.92
C MET A 63 7.67 -10.31 5.99
N LEU A 64 8.55 -10.89 5.18
CA LEU A 64 9.38 -10.15 4.23
C LEU A 64 8.55 -9.47 3.15
N MET A 65 7.51 -10.14 2.64
CA MET A 65 6.58 -9.55 1.67
C MET A 65 5.83 -8.34 2.27
N VAL A 66 5.33 -8.46 3.49
CA VAL A 66 4.65 -7.36 4.19
C VAL A 66 5.64 -6.23 4.50
N ALA A 67 6.86 -6.54 4.92
CA ALA A 67 7.90 -5.54 5.18
C ALA A 67 8.22 -4.73 3.92
N LEU A 68 8.36 -5.38 2.77
CA LEU A 68 8.59 -4.70 1.48
C LEU A 68 7.43 -3.76 1.14
N THR A 69 6.19 -4.25 1.26
CA THR A 69 4.98 -3.47 1.01
C THR A 69 4.92 -2.24 1.92
N THR A 70 5.11 -2.42 3.21
CA THR A 70 5.04 -1.35 4.20
C THR A 70 6.12 -0.30 3.96
N THR A 71 7.36 -0.75 3.72
CA THR A 71 8.48 0.16 3.43
C THR A 71 8.23 0.97 2.16
N ALA A 72 7.78 0.34 1.09
CA ALA A 72 7.46 1.01 -0.17
C ALA A 72 6.30 2.02 0.01
N PHE A 73 5.26 1.65 0.76
CA PHE A 73 4.15 2.54 1.07
C PHE A 73 4.62 3.81 1.79
N TYR A 74 5.37 3.66 2.88
CA TYR A 74 5.87 4.82 3.63
C TYR A 74 6.85 5.67 2.83
N LEU A 75 7.71 5.05 2.01
CA LEU A 75 8.63 5.77 1.14
C LEU A 75 7.87 6.65 0.14
N ILE A 76 6.87 6.10 -0.53
CA ILE A 76 6.15 6.78 -1.61
C ILE A 76 5.15 7.81 -1.06
N THR A 77 4.41 7.49 -0.01
CA THR A 77 3.28 8.30 0.44
C THR A 77 3.62 9.29 1.54
N VAL A 78 4.60 8.99 2.38
CA VAL A 78 4.95 9.82 3.55
C VAL A 78 6.31 10.50 3.38
N TYR A 79 7.34 9.70 3.09
CA TYR A 79 8.71 10.24 3.03
C TYR A 79 8.93 11.11 1.80
N ALA A 80 8.52 10.67 0.61
CA ALA A 80 8.82 11.39 -0.62
C ALA A 80 8.16 12.80 -0.69
N PRO A 81 6.90 13.02 -0.29
CA PRO A 81 6.34 14.38 -0.22
C PRO A 81 7.05 15.27 0.79
N THR A 82 7.44 14.68 1.94
CA THR A 82 8.21 15.41 2.97
C THR A 82 9.59 15.79 2.44
N PHE A 83 10.29 14.87 1.80
CA PHE A 83 11.59 15.10 1.15
C PHE A 83 11.48 16.20 0.07
N GLY A 84 10.43 16.16 -0.74
CA GLY A 84 10.14 17.20 -1.74
C GLY A 84 10.05 18.60 -1.13
N LYS A 85 9.40 18.75 0.02
CA LYS A 85 9.29 20.02 0.72
C LYS A 85 10.57 20.46 1.42
N THR A 86 11.22 19.54 2.15
CA THR A 86 12.33 19.88 3.06
C THR A 86 13.68 19.93 2.36
N VAL A 87 13.92 19.08 1.38
CA VAL A 87 15.21 18.94 0.69
C VAL A 87 15.20 19.56 -0.70
N LEU A 88 14.14 19.29 -1.47
CA LEU A 88 14.02 19.85 -2.83
C LEU A 88 13.39 21.24 -2.85
N HIS A 89 12.96 21.78 -1.71
CA HIS A 89 12.33 23.10 -1.55
C HIS A 89 11.13 23.34 -2.48
N LEU A 90 10.41 22.29 -2.86
CA LEU A 90 9.19 22.38 -3.66
C LEU A 90 8.05 23.03 -2.88
N SER A 91 7.13 23.68 -3.59
CA SER A 91 5.96 24.27 -2.96
C SER A 91 5.09 23.19 -2.30
N THR A 92 4.40 23.56 -1.24
CA THR A 92 3.47 22.63 -0.56
C THR A 92 2.38 22.13 -1.51
N SER A 93 1.91 23.01 -2.41
CA SER A 93 0.90 22.65 -3.41
C SER A 93 1.42 21.60 -4.40
N ASP A 94 2.67 21.75 -4.87
CA ASP A 94 3.28 20.78 -5.78
C ASP A 94 3.46 19.41 -5.13
N ALA A 95 3.96 19.39 -3.90
CA ALA A 95 4.15 18.14 -3.15
C ALA A 95 2.81 17.42 -2.90
N LEU A 96 1.73 18.14 -2.59
CA LEU A 96 0.39 17.58 -2.42
C LEU A 96 -0.19 17.07 -3.75
N LEU A 97 0.02 17.81 -4.85
CA LEU A 97 -0.45 17.42 -6.16
C LEU A 97 0.25 16.15 -6.65
N VAL A 98 1.56 16.02 -6.45
CA VAL A 98 2.28 14.78 -6.72
C VAL A 98 1.71 13.63 -5.91
N THR A 99 1.46 13.83 -4.61
CA THR A 99 0.89 12.80 -3.75
C THR A 99 -0.49 12.34 -4.24
N LEU A 100 -1.33 13.27 -4.67
CA LEU A 100 -2.63 12.97 -5.26
C LEU A 100 -2.50 12.12 -6.53
N LEU A 101 -1.64 12.54 -7.46
CA LEU A 101 -1.41 11.82 -8.73
C LEU A 101 -0.84 10.42 -8.50
N VAL A 102 0.07 10.26 -7.55
CA VAL A 102 0.60 8.97 -7.12
C VAL A 102 -0.50 8.09 -6.51
N GLY A 103 -1.39 8.66 -5.71
CA GLY A 103 -2.55 7.95 -5.15
C GLY A 103 -3.49 7.43 -6.25
N VAL A 104 -3.81 8.28 -7.25
CA VAL A 104 -4.61 7.89 -8.42
C VAL A 104 -3.91 6.79 -9.23
N SER A 105 -2.60 6.93 -9.45
CA SER A 105 -1.79 5.91 -10.12
C SER A 105 -1.87 4.55 -9.39
N ASN A 106 -1.70 4.54 -8.08
CA ASN A 106 -1.84 3.32 -7.27
C ASN A 106 -3.21 2.69 -7.41
N PHE A 107 -4.27 3.52 -7.36
CA PHE A 107 -5.64 3.04 -7.52
C PHE A 107 -5.86 2.34 -8.87
N CYS A 108 -5.22 2.81 -9.94
CA CYS A 108 -5.29 2.20 -11.26
C CYS A 108 -4.45 0.90 -11.35
N TRP A 109 -3.22 0.92 -10.82
CA TRP A 109 -2.30 -0.22 -10.98
C TRP A 109 -2.61 -1.40 -10.08
N LEU A 110 -3.24 -1.17 -8.93
CA LEU A 110 -3.58 -2.24 -7.98
C LEU A 110 -4.54 -3.29 -8.60
N PRO A 111 -5.67 -2.93 -9.21
CA PRO A 111 -6.54 -3.92 -9.86
C PRO A 111 -5.90 -4.56 -11.10
N ILE A 112 -5.05 -3.81 -11.85
CA ILE A 112 -4.33 -4.35 -12.99
C ILE A 112 -3.33 -5.42 -12.53
N GLY A 113 -2.62 -5.18 -11.44
CA GLY A 113 -1.72 -6.15 -10.79
C GLY A 113 -2.47 -7.42 -10.34
N GLY A 114 -3.67 -7.25 -9.75
CA GLY A 114 -4.56 -8.35 -9.40
C GLY A 114 -4.95 -9.19 -10.61
N MET A 115 -5.53 -8.57 -11.63
CA MET A 115 -5.91 -9.26 -12.87
C MET A 115 -4.74 -9.96 -13.57
N LEU A 116 -3.56 -9.34 -13.57
CA LEU A 116 -2.38 -9.96 -14.15
C LEU A 116 -1.94 -11.18 -13.35
N SER A 117 -1.96 -11.07 -12.02
CA SER A 117 -1.59 -12.17 -11.12
C SER A 117 -2.56 -13.35 -11.21
N ASP A 118 -3.83 -13.11 -11.49
CA ASP A 118 -4.83 -14.15 -11.68
C ASP A 118 -4.61 -14.94 -13.00
N ARG A 119 -4.05 -14.29 -14.03
CA ARG A 119 -3.76 -14.92 -15.34
C ARG A 119 -2.43 -15.66 -15.36
N ILE A 120 -1.38 -15.08 -14.86
CA ILE A 120 0.02 -15.58 -14.96
C ILE A 120 0.41 -16.36 -13.69
N GLY A 121 -0.32 -16.14 -12.60
CA GLY A 121 0.01 -16.65 -11.28
C GLY A 121 0.66 -15.58 -10.40
N ARG A 122 0.45 -15.66 -9.10
CA ARG A 122 0.92 -14.66 -8.12
C ARG A 122 2.43 -14.65 -7.97
N ARG A 123 3.06 -15.85 -7.89
CA ARG A 123 4.50 -15.98 -7.67
C ARG A 123 5.35 -15.29 -8.73
N PRO A 124 5.14 -15.51 -10.05
CA PRO A 124 5.96 -14.85 -11.07
C PRO A 124 5.80 -13.32 -11.07
N VAL A 125 4.58 -12.81 -10.83
CA VAL A 125 4.34 -11.36 -10.75
C VAL A 125 5.07 -10.75 -9.55
N LEU A 126 4.97 -11.36 -8.37
CA LEU A 126 5.67 -10.88 -7.16
C LEU A 126 7.18 -10.88 -7.35
N ILE A 127 7.75 -11.95 -7.91
CA ILE A 127 9.19 -12.05 -8.18
C ILE A 127 9.62 -11.00 -9.21
N ALA A 128 8.89 -10.85 -10.31
CA ALA A 128 9.20 -9.86 -11.34
C ALA A 128 9.17 -8.44 -10.81
N MET A 129 8.13 -8.07 -10.04
CA MET A 129 8.02 -6.74 -9.46
C MET A 129 9.08 -6.48 -8.38
N SER A 130 9.43 -7.50 -7.58
CA SER A 130 10.51 -7.37 -6.59
C SER A 130 11.88 -7.15 -7.25
N LEU A 131 12.19 -7.90 -8.30
CA LEU A 131 13.43 -7.72 -9.07
C LEU A 131 13.46 -6.36 -9.78
N LEU A 132 12.34 -5.93 -10.34
CA LEU A 132 12.21 -4.63 -10.96
C LEU A 132 12.40 -3.50 -9.93
N ALA A 133 11.80 -3.65 -8.74
CA ALA A 133 12.01 -2.72 -7.63
C ALA A 133 13.48 -2.64 -7.24
N LEU A 134 14.14 -3.78 -7.05
CA LEU A 134 15.55 -3.84 -6.68
C LEU A 134 16.45 -3.17 -7.72
N ALA A 135 16.20 -3.40 -9.00
CA ALA A 135 17.00 -2.85 -10.10
C ALA A 135 16.76 -1.34 -10.32
N THR A 136 15.53 -0.86 -10.13
CA THR A 136 15.14 0.48 -10.59
C THR A 136 14.91 1.51 -9.47
N THR A 137 14.79 1.08 -8.21
CA THR A 137 14.56 2.03 -7.10
C THR A 137 15.73 3.00 -6.94
N TYR A 138 16.98 2.49 -6.98
CA TYR A 138 18.15 3.35 -6.86
C TYR A 138 18.26 4.38 -8.01
N PRO A 139 18.21 4.00 -9.29
CA PRO A 139 18.22 4.98 -10.38
C PRO A 139 17.03 5.94 -10.35
N ALA A 140 15.83 5.49 -9.97
CA ALA A 140 14.66 6.36 -9.86
C ALA A 140 14.84 7.43 -8.76
N LEU A 141 15.37 7.05 -7.60
CA LEU A 141 15.66 8.00 -6.52
C LEU A 141 16.85 8.91 -6.86
N SER A 142 17.87 8.39 -7.56
CA SER A 142 18.98 9.21 -8.04
C SER A 142 18.52 10.27 -9.04
N TYR A 143 17.60 9.92 -9.93
CA TYR A 143 16.99 10.85 -10.86
C TYR A 143 16.19 11.95 -10.15
N LEU A 144 15.49 11.61 -9.07
CA LEU A 144 14.79 12.56 -8.21
C LEU A 144 15.72 13.61 -7.60
N VAL A 145 16.92 13.19 -7.18
CA VAL A 145 17.87 14.06 -6.44
C VAL A 145 18.71 14.94 -7.41
N GLN A 146 18.96 14.48 -8.64
CA GLN A 146 19.83 15.19 -9.60
C GLN A 146 19.31 16.56 -10.03
N ALA A 147 18.00 16.71 -10.18
CA ALA A 147 17.37 17.96 -10.53
C ALA A 147 16.06 18.15 -9.73
N PRO A 148 16.07 18.96 -8.67
CA PRO A 148 14.90 19.20 -7.85
C PRO A 148 13.83 19.97 -8.66
N SER A 149 12.90 19.22 -9.24
CA SER A 149 11.77 19.79 -9.97
C SER A 149 10.51 18.94 -9.77
N PHE A 150 9.35 19.56 -9.97
CA PHE A 150 8.06 18.90 -9.95
C PHE A 150 8.03 17.66 -10.87
N SER A 151 8.54 17.80 -12.10
CA SER A 151 8.52 16.73 -13.11
C SER A 151 9.37 15.53 -12.69
N HIS A 152 10.57 15.75 -12.15
CA HIS A 152 11.45 14.67 -11.70
C HIS A 152 10.84 13.91 -10.51
N MET A 153 10.25 14.64 -9.57
CA MET A 153 9.55 14.05 -8.44
C MET A 153 8.34 13.23 -8.89
N LEU A 154 7.53 13.79 -9.78
CA LEU A 154 6.34 13.13 -10.31
C LEU A 154 6.69 11.83 -11.05
N LEU A 155 7.64 11.89 -12.00
CA LEU A 155 8.03 10.72 -12.79
C LEU A 155 8.63 9.59 -11.93
N SER A 156 9.53 9.94 -11.01
CA SER A 156 10.14 8.97 -10.10
C SER A 156 9.10 8.29 -9.23
N LEU A 157 8.18 9.05 -8.65
CA LEU A 157 7.16 8.50 -7.76
C LEU A 157 6.04 7.76 -8.52
N LEU A 158 5.69 8.16 -9.73
CA LEU A 158 4.76 7.40 -10.59
C LEU A 158 5.36 6.05 -10.96
N TRP A 159 6.66 5.99 -11.26
CA TRP A 159 7.36 4.73 -11.54
C TRP A 159 7.35 3.80 -10.32
N LEU A 160 7.71 4.32 -9.14
CA LEU A 160 7.67 3.53 -7.90
C LEU A 160 6.23 3.12 -7.54
N SER A 161 5.26 3.98 -7.78
CA SER A 161 3.83 3.71 -7.58
C SER A 161 3.32 2.59 -8.50
N PHE A 162 3.77 2.55 -9.75
CA PHE A 162 3.49 1.46 -10.67
C PHE A 162 3.96 0.11 -10.11
N ILE A 163 5.24 0.03 -9.71
CA ILE A 163 5.81 -1.20 -9.14
C ILE A 163 5.06 -1.60 -7.88
N TYR A 164 4.82 -0.64 -6.98
CA TYR A 164 4.11 -0.86 -5.72
C TYR A 164 2.67 -1.33 -5.95
N GLY A 165 1.92 -0.69 -6.85
CA GLY A 165 0.54 -1.05 -7.17
C GLY A 165 0.42 -2.45 -7.77
N MET A 166 1.31 -2.78 -8.72
CA MET A 166 1.37 -4.11 -9.33
C MET A 166 1.74 -5.20 -8.32
N TYR A 167 2.72 -4.94 -7.45
CA TYR A 167 3.13 -5.86 -6.40
C TYR A 167 2.00 -6.11 -5.39
N ASN A 168 1.37 -5.03 -4.90
CA ASN A 168 0.26 -5.13 -3.94
C ASN A 168 -0.96 -5.84 -4.53
N GLY A 169 -1.31 -5.54 -5.78
CA GLY A 169 -2.40 -6.22 -6.48
C GLY A 169 -2.21 -7.74 -6.57
N ALA A 170 -0.96 -8.18 -6.71
CA ALA A 170 -0.63 -9.61 -6.73
C ALA A 170 -0.53 -10.24 -5.33
N MET A 171 -0.24 -9.44 -4.29
CA MET A 171 -0.06 -9.90 -2.91
C MET A 171 -1.39 -10.09 -2.18
N ILE A 172 -2.35 -9.19 -2.40
CA ILE A 172 -3.68 -9.25 -1.76
C ILE A 172 -4.54 -10.24 -2.54
N PRO A 173 -5.13 -11.26 -1.86
CA PRO A 173 -5.98 -12.25 -2.52
C PRO A 173 -7.32 -11.70 -2.93
#